data_acd036c49ade482a5e2a78593463e3df
#
_entry.id   acd036c49ade482a5e2a78593463e3df
#
_cell.length_a   1.000
_cell.length_b   1.000
_cell.length_c   1.000
_cell.angle_alpha   90.00
_cell.angle_beta   90.00
_cell.angle_gamma   90.00
#
_symmetry.space_group_name_H-M   'P 1'
#
loop_
_entity.id
_entity.type
_entity.pdbx_description
1 polymer ?
#
loop_
_entity_poly.entity_id
_entity_poly.type
_entity_poly.pdbx_seq_one_letter_code
_entity_poly.pdbx_strand_id
1 'polypeptide(L)'
;MPPGEQFPRCHTRPVATIPGVSGRVDRLSRELAEDGVDAFFVSSAVSLGYLTGMHEAGGERLLIFAVGRDGRTRMIAPALSATQAGRMGIADVRPWRDGENPMVHVDDLGRDWNLRSAVIAVDDDMPASYLLALQEALPAALFRTGQPVLSRLMRIKDQSELDLMRRAGRIADEALPAALAACTQGVTERELASILTAEMLRLGGTPTFAIVAAGANGAEPHHHSDDTPIREGDVVVLDFGCQVEGYNSDITRTIACGHATEEAREVYRLVFTAHQAARAAIRPGVPAEAIDRAAREVIARAGHGERFMHRTGHGIGLRIHEEPYIIEGNASPLEVGNCFSVEPGVYLPGQFGVRIENIVAVTSDGHESLNAEPSPELIVAS
;
A
#
# COMPACT_ATOMS: atom_id res chain seq x y z
N MET A 1 50.23 -4.44 -28.25
CA MET A 1 49.37 -4.53 -27.09
C MET A 1 50.20 -4.37 -25.83
N PRO A 2 50.05 -3.30 -25.03
CA PRO A 2 50.69 -3.21 -23.72
C PRO A 2 49.81 -3.89 -22.68
N PRO A 3 50.38 -4.52 -21.63
CA PRO A 3 49.65 -5.20 -20.57
C PRO A 3 49.32 -4.24 -19.41
N GLY A 4 48.12 -4.39 -18.84
CA GLY A 4 47.84 -4.11 -17.45
C GLY A 4 47.28 -2.72 -17.12
N GLU A 5 46.09 -2.39 -17.57
CA GLU A 5 45.26 -1.43 -16.82
C GLU A 5 44.41 -2.21 -15.81
N GLN A 6 44.81 -2.11 -14.53
CA GLN A 6 44.00 -2.54 -13.42
C GLN A 6 42.84 -1.55 -13.23
N PHE A 7 41.61 -2.01 -13.49
CA PHE A 7 40.41 -1.27 -13.14
C PHE A 7 40.40 -1.00 -11.61
N PRO A 8 40.08 0.23 -11.17
CA PRO A 8 39.99 0.51 -9.75
C PRO A 8 38.94 -0.37 -9.10
N ARG A 9 39.32 -1.05 -8.01
CA ARG A 9 38.41 -1.80 -7.17
C ARG A 9 37.32 -0.86 -6.68
N CYS A 10 36.11 -1.03 -7.17
CA CYS A 10 34.93 -0.36 -6.67
C CYS A 10 34.80 -0.74 -5.19
N HIS A 11 35.07 0.19 -4.28
CA HIS A 11 34.75 0.04 -2.87
C HIS A 11 33.22 0.00 -2.77
N THR A 12 32.67 -1.21 -2.76
CA THR A 12 31.25 -1.43 -2.45
C THR A 12 31.03 -0.97 -1.02
N ARG A 13 30.35 0.18 -0.85
CA ARG A 13 29.70 0.47 0.43
C ARG A 13 28.83 -0.74 0.79
N PRO A 14 28.86 -1.23 2.02
CA PRO A 14 27.92 -2.25 2.44
C PRO A 14 26.52 -1.69 2.16
N VAL A 15 25.70 -2.45 1.44
CA VAL A 15 24.29 -2.14 1.26
C VAL A 15 23.72 -2.12 2.68
N ALA A 16 23.19 -0.96 3.10
CA ALA A 16 22.55 -0.86 4.39
C ALA A 16 21.46 -1.93 4.42
N THR A 17 21.54 -2.84 5.39
CA THR A 17 20.47 -3.78 5.67
C THR A 17 19.23 -2.95 5.92
N ILE A 18 18.16 -3.16 5.16
CA ILE A 18 16.90 -2.47 5.39
C ILE A 18 16.47 -2.80 6.82
N PRO A 19 16.26 -1.80 7.69
CA PRO A 19 15.83 -2.06 9.05
C PRO A 19 14.56 -2.91 9.05
N GLY A 20 14.45 -3.90 9.94
CA GLY A 20 13.26 -4.72 10.12
C GLY A 20 13.17 -6.02 9.30
N VAL A 21 13.99 -6.24 8.25
CA VAL A 21 13.93 -7.48 7.43
C VAL A 21 14.37 -8.72 8.20
N SER A 22 15.27 -8.55 9.18
CA SER A 22 15.75 -9.68 10.00
C SER A 22 14.61 -10.37 10.75
N GLY A 23 14.53 -11.69 10.62
CA GLY A 23 13.53 -12.53 11.29
C GLY A 23 12.15 -12.59 10.61
N ARG A 24 11.91 -11.87 9.50
CA ARG A 24 10.62 -11.96 8.78
C ARG A 24 10.43 -13.33 8.13
N VAL A 25 11.49 -13.91 7.58
CA VAL A 25 11.47 -15.29 7.04
C VAL A 25 11.17 -16.30 8.16
N ASP A 26 11.78 -16.15 9.34
CA ASP A 26 11.53 -17.05 10.47
C ASP A 26 10.09 -16.94 10.99
N ARG A 27 9.51 -15.72 10.97
CA ARG A 27 8.10 -15.53 11.31
C ARG A 27 7.20 -16.19 10.28
N LEU A 28 7.47 -15.97 8.99
CA LEU A 28 6.72 -16.60 7.90
C LEU A 28 6.76 -18.12 8.03
N SER A 29 7.92 -18.72 8.26
CA SER A 29 8.06 -20.18 8.40
C SER A 29 7.23 -20.76 9.55
N ARG A 30 7.11 -20.04 10.66
CA ARG A 30 6.25 -20.46 11.78
C ARG A 30 4.78 -20.42 11.39
N GLU A 31 4.32 -19.33 10.78
CA GLU A 31 2.94 -19.23 10.32
C GLU A 31 2.58 -20.31 9.29
N LEU A 32 3.52 -20.62 8.36
CA LEU A 32 3.35 -21.72 7.40
C LEU A 32 3.17 -23.08 8.11
N ALA A 33 3.97 -23.34 9.14
CA ALA A 33 3.89 -24.59 9.92
C ALA A 33 2.57 -24.69 10.68
N GLU A 34 2.06 -23.59 11.26
CA GLU A 34 0.78 -23.50 11.96
C GLU A 34 -0.41 -23.75 11.03
N ASP A 35 -0.35 -23.21 9.79
CA ASP A 35 -1.39 -23.38 8.78
C ASP A 35 -1.31 -24.70 7.99
N GLY A 36 -0.31 -25.55 8.29
CA GLY A 36 -0.10 -26.80 7.56
C GLY A 36 0.31 -26.59 6.09
N VAL A 37 1.03 -25.48 5.82
CA VAL A 37 1.59 -25.14 4.50
C VAL A 37 3.06 -25.54 4.49
N ASP A 38 3.49 -26.27 3.45
CA ASP A 38 4.85 -26.80 3.38
C ASP A 38 5.86 -25.77 2.84
N ALA A 39 5.42 -24.90 1.92
CA ALA A 39 6.25 -23.84 1.37
C ALA A 39 5.40 -22.66 0.88
N PHE A 40 6.03 -21.48 0.79
CA PHE A 40 5.46 -20.31 0.15
C PHE A 40 6.36 -19.87 -1.02
N PHE A 41 5.78 -19.75 -2.22
CA PHE A 41 6.46 -19.25 -3.40
C PHE A 41 6.10 -17.79 -3.63
N VAL A 42 7.01 -16.91 -3.28
CA VAL A 42 6.90 -15.45 -3.35
C VAL A 42 7.37 -14.99 -4.73
N SER A 43 6.56 -14.19 -5.43
CA SER A 43 6.88 -13.68 -6.77
C SER A 43 6.61 -12.17 -6.93
N SER A 44 5.86 -11.54 -6.02
CA SER A 44 5.57 -10.12 -6.11
C SER A 44 6.70 -9.27 -5.53
N ALA A 45 6.93 -8.08 -6.12
CA ALA A 45 7.94 -7.14 -5.62
C ALA A 45 7.66 -6.69 -4.17
N VAL A 46 6.39 -6.60 -3.79
CA VAL A 46 5.98 -6.21 -2.43
C VAL A 46 6.34 -7.29 -1.42
N SER A 47 5.93 -8.53 -1.67
CA SER A 47 6.20 -9.66 -0.77
C SER A 47 7.70 -9.96 -0.68
N LEU A 48 8.40 -9.91 -1.82
CA LEU A 48 9.85 -10.08 -1.88
C LEU A 48 10.56 -8.96 -1.13
N GLY A 49 10.16 -7.70 -1.35
CA GLY A 49 10.67 -6.54 -0.62
C GLY A 49 10.47 -6.67 0.88
N TYR A 50 9.28 -7.07 1.31
CA TYR A 50 9.00 -7.33 2.73
C TYR A 50 9.94 -8.37 3.34
N LEU A 51 10.15 -9.51 2.67
CA LEU A 51 10.92 -10.63 3.23
C LEU A 51 12.42 -10.47 3.09
N THR A 52 12.91 -9.76 2.07
CA THR A 52 14.34 -9.73 1.72
C THR A 52 14.92 -8.33 1.53
N GLY A 53 14.09 -7.31 1.43
CA GLY A 53 14.49 -5.97 1.01
C GLY A 53 14.74 -5.82 -0.50
N MET A 54 14.50 -6.85 -1.30
CA MET A 54 14.66 -6.82 -2.76
C MET A 54 13.32 -6.48 -3.41
N HIS A 55 13.17 -5.26 -3.89
CA HIS A 55 11.97 -4.79 -4.57
C HIS A 55 12.07 -5.04 -6.07
N GLU A 56 11.89 -6.31 -6.49
CA GLU A 56 11.92 -6.72 -7.89
C GLU A 56 10.76 -7.67 -8.19
N ALA A 57 10.13 -7.50 -9.34
CA ALA A 57 9.20 -8.46 -9.91
C ALA A 57 9.82 -9.02 -11.19
N GLY A 58 9.67 -10.32 -11.43
CA GLY A 58 10.23 -10.99 -12.61
C GLY A 58 9.65 -10.48 -13.94
N GLY A 59 8.47 -9.87 -13.92
CA GLY A 59 7.76 -9.43 -15.11
C GLY A 59 7.38 -10.62 -15.98
N GLU A 60 7.96 -10.70 -17.18
CA GLU A 60 7.82 -11.86 -18.07
C GLU A 60 8.73 -13.04 -17.70
N ARG A 61 9.76 -12.80 -16.88
CA ARG A 61 10.75 -13.79 -16.46
C ARG A 61 10.40 -14.33 -15.09
N LEU A 62 10.35 -15.65 -14.97
CA LEU A 62 10.07 -16.30 -13.68
C LEU A 62 11.07 -15.86 -12.62
N LEU A 63 10.57 -15.25 -11.54
CA LEU A 63 11.29 -14.99 -10.32
C LEU A 63 10.46 -15.54 -9.16
N ILE A 64 11.03 -16.45 -8.40
CA ILE A 64 10.40 -17.04 -7.22
C ILE A 64 11.40 -17.07 -6.07
N PHE A 65 10.98 -16.53 -4.92
CA PHE A 65 11.65 -16.75 -3.66
C PHE A 65 10.83 -17.76 -2.85
N ALA A 66 11.32 -18.98 -2.75
CA ALA A 66 10.68 -20.06 -2.00
C ALA A 66 11.12 -20.01 -0.54
N VAL A 67 10.14 -20.07 0.37
CA VAL A 67 10.34 -20.19 1.82
C VAL A 67 9.66 -21.45 2.30
N GLY A 68 10.42 -22.38 2.90
CA GLY A 68 9.90 -23.60 3.50
C GLY A 68 9.43 -23.36 4.94
N ARG A 69 8.47 -24.16 5.41
CA ARG A 69 8.01 -24.13 6.82
C ARG A 69 9.12 -24.47 7.85
N ASP A 70 10.23 -24.99 7.38
CA ASP A 70 11.42 -25.31 8.19
C ASP A 70 12.50 -24.21 8.14
N GLY A 71 12.20 -23.05 7.55
CA GLY A 71 13.08 -21.90 7.43
C GLY A 71 14.05 -21.95 6.25
N ARG A 72 14.07 -23.00 5.46
CA ARG A 72 14.87 -23.04 4.24
C ARG A 72 14.38 -22.00 3.25
N THR A 73 15.32 -21.41 2.51
CA THR A 73 15.01 -20.47 1.43
C THR A 73 15.76 -20.84 0.17
N ARG A 74 15.14 -20.62 -1.00
CA ARG A 74 15.77 -20.71 -2.32
C ARG A 74 15.17 -19.67 -3.25
N MET A 75 16.01 -19.01 -4.02
CA MET A 75 15.56 -18.12 -5.08
C MET A 75 15.83 -18.75 -6.45
N ILE A 76 14.81 -18.81 -7.29
CA ILE A 76 14.92 -19.10 -8.71
C ILE A 76 14.72 -17.75 -9.42
N ALA A 77 15.74 -17.26 -10.10
CA ALA A 77 15.71 -15.91 -10.68
C ALA A 77 16.42 -15.84 -12.02
N PRO A 78 16.07 -14.86 -12.88
CA PRO A 78 16.89 -14.55 -14.04
C PRO A 78 18.33 -14.29 -13.63
N ALA A 79 19.30 -14.70 -14.45
CA ALA A 79 20.73 -14.47 -14.19
C ALA A 79 21.05 -12.97 -14.01
N LEU A 80 20.23 -12.09 -14.59
CA LEU A 80 20.31 -10.64 -14.45
C LEU A 80 20.11 -10.18 -12.99
N SER A 81 19.26 -10.87 -12.23
CA SER A 81 18.89 -10.52 -10.84
C SER A 81 19.74 -11.26 -9.80
N ALA A 82 20.45 -12.32 -10.20
CA ALA A 82 21.15 -13.21 -9.26
C ALA A 82 22.22 -12.51 -8.40
N THR A 83 22.95 -11.54 -8.98
CA THR A 83 23.96 -10.77 -8.24
C THR A 83 23.31 -9.88 -7.17
N GLN A 84 22.16 -9.27 -7.47
CA GLN A 84 21.41 -8.48 -6.52
C GLN A 84 20.88 -9.35 -5.38
N ALA A 85 20.29 -10.50 -5.70
CA ALA A 85 19.81 -11.46 -4.72
C ALA A 85 20.92 -11.88 -3.73
N GLY A 86 22.12 -12.19 -4.23
CA GLY A 86 23.28 -12.50 -3.39
C GLY A 86 23.70 -11.34 -2.47
N ARG A 87 23.62 -10.08 -2.95
CA ARG A 87 23.91 -8.88 -2.12
C ARG A 87 22.89 -8.68 -1.01
N MET A 88 21.63 -9.09 -1.22
CA MET A 88 20.58 -9.05 -0.20
C MET A 88 20.65 -10.23 0.79
N GLY A 89 21.72 -11.07 0.70
CA GLY A 89 21.96 -12.16 1.66
C GLY A 89 21.22 -13.45 1.34
N ILE A 90 20.63 -13.59 0.16
CA ILE A 90 20.00 -14.85 -0.26
C ILE A 90 21.10 -15.83 -0.67
N ALA A 91 21.28 -16.89 0.13
CA ALA A 91 22.41 -17.81 -0.03
C ALA A 91 22.24 -18.85 -1.15
N ASP A 92 21.02 -19.38 -1.32
CA ASP A 92 20.70 -20.39 -2.37
C ASP A 92 19.95 -19.72 -3.53
N VAL A 93 20.71 -19.26 -4.53
CA VAL A 93 20.18 -18.64 -5.75
C VAL A 93 20.41 -19.61 -6.93
N ARG A 94 19.35 -19.92 -7.68
CA ARG A 94 19.34 -20.72 -8.90
C ARG A 94 19.11 -19.82 -10.10
N PRO A 95 20.17 -19.32 -10.74
CA PRO A 95 20.04 -18.43 -11.87
C PRO A 95 19.70 -19.21 -13.15
N TRP A 96 18.87 -18.61 -14.00
CA TRP A 96 18.56 -19.10 -15.34
C TRP A 96 18.69 -17.99 -16.39
N ARG A 97 18.94 -18.35 -17.65
CA ARG A 97 19.16 -17.41 -18.76
C ARG A 97 18.02 -17.48 -19.77
N ASP A 98 17.87 -16.41 -20.54
CA ASP A 98 16.93 -16.40 -21.68
C ASP A 98 17.24 -17.56 -22.61
N GLY A 99 16.20 -18.33 -22.99
CA GLY A 99 16.30 -19.56 -23.75
C GLY A 99 16.38 -20.83 -22.90
N GLU A 100 16.63 -20.76 -21.61
CA GLU A 100 16.56 -21.88 -20.67
C GLU A 100 15.14 -22.05 -20.12
N ASN A 101 14.78 -23.26 -19.73
CA ASN A 101 13.50 -23.50 -19.05
C ASN A 101 13.68 -23.42 -17.53
N PRO A 102 13.16 -22.37 -16.88
CA PRO A 102 13.30 -22.18 -15.43
C PRO A 102 12.58 -23.25 -14.60
N MET A 103 11.60 -23.98 -15.19
CA MET A 103 10.86 -25.03 -14.48
C MET A 103 11.76 -26.22 -14.09
N VAL A 104 12.93 -26.40 -14.71
CA VAL A 104 13.93 -27.38 -14.25
C VAL A 104 14.34 -27.10 -12.80
N HIS A 105 14.53 -25.81 -12.42
CA HIS A 105 14.87 -25.43 -11.05
C HIS A 105 13.70 -25.61 -10.09
N VAL A 106 12.45 -25.51 -10.58
CA VAL A 106 11.24 -25.80 -9.78
C VAL A 106 11.13 -27.31 -9.51
N ASP A 107 11.41 -28.18 -10.53
CA ASP A 107 11.42 -29.61 -10.32
C ASP A 107 12.56 -30.06 -9.36
N ASP A 108 13.74 -29.42 -9.45
CA ASP A 108 14.84 -29.62 -8.50
C ASP A 108 14.41 -29.21 -7.08
N LEU A 109 13.76 -28.03 -6.92
CA LEU A 109 13.21 -27.58 -5.65
C LEU A 109 12.18 -28.58 -5.10
N GLY A 110 11.29 -29.07 -5.97
CA GLY A 110 10.27 -30.08 -5.64
C GLY A 110 10.87 -31.37 -5.10
N ARG A 111 12.00 -31.82 -5.67
CA ARG A 111 12.74 -33.01 -5.19
C ARG A 111 13.48 -32.73 -3.88
N ASP A 112 14.26 -31.64 -3.84
CA ASP A 112 15.15 -31.33 -2.73
C ASP A 112 14.36 -31.04 -1.43
N TRP A 113 13.17 -30.45 -1.55
CA TRP A 113 12.32 -30.09 -0.42
C TRP A 113 11.12 -31.00 -0.22
N ASN A 114 11.01 -32.07 -1.03
CA ASN A 114 9.89 -33.01 -0.99
C ASN A 114 8.52 -32.34 -1.18
N LEU A 115 8.42 -31.44 -2.17
CA LEU A 115 7.21 -30.65 -2.42
C LEU A 115 6.26 -31.27 -3.46
N ARG A 116 6.56 -32.45 -4.00
CA ARG A 116 5.76 -33.03 -5.09
C ARG A 116 4.28 -33.29 -4.75
N SER A 117 3.97 -33.52 -3.48
CA SER A 117 2.60 -33.69 -2.97
C SER A 117 2.29 -32.77 -1.79
N ALA A 118 3.00 -31.64 -1.73
CA ALA A 118 2.92 -30.69 -0.63
C ALA A 118 1.79 -29.68 -0.83
N VAL A 119 1.46 -28.96 0.24
CA VAL A 119 0.63 -27.76 0.19
C VAL A 119 1.55 -26.56 0.01
N ILE A 120 1.40 -25.86 -1.11
CA ILE A 120 2.23 -24.70 -1.48
C ILE A 120 1.36 -23.45 -1.53
N ALA A 121 1.71 -22.44 -0.75
CA ALA A 121 1.14 -21.11 -0.86
C ALA A 121 1.83 -20.33 -1.97
N VAL A 122 1.09 -19.45 -2.64
CA VAL A 122 1.63 -18.53 -3.66
C VAL A 122 1.11 -17.11 -3.41
N ASP A 123 1.84 -16.10 -3.85
CA ASP A 123 1.35 -14.73 -3.86
C ASP A 123 0.05 -14.62 -4.66
N ASP A 124 -0.91 -13.85 -4.16
CA ASP A 124 -2.17 -13.58 -4.87
C ASP A 124 -1.95 -12.76 -6.16
N ASP A 125 -0.86 -11.99 -6.20
CA ASP A 125 -0.43 -11.22 -7.37
C ASP A 125 0.45 -12.04 -8.33
N MET A 126 0.63 -13.34 -8.09
CA MET A 126 1.41 -14.19 -8.98
C MET A 126 0.77 -14.23 -10.37
N PRO A 127 1.53 -13.97 -11.46
CA PRO A 127 0.99 -14.14 -12.81
C PRO A 127 0.41 -15.54 -13.00
N ALA A 128 -0.79 -15.62 -13.56
CA ALA A 128 -1.45 -16.91 -13.81
C ALA A 128 -0.58 -17.84 -14.67
N SER A 129 0.23 -17.30 -15.60
CA SER A 129 1.19 -18.07 -16.39
C SER A 129 2.23 -18.79 -15.54
N TYR A 130 2.67 -18.16 -14.44
CA TYR A 130 3.60 -18.78 -13.50
C TYR A 130 2.90 -19.90 -12.72
N LEU A 131 1.72 -19.64 -12.19
CA LEU A 131 0.97 -20.62 -11.42
C LEU A 131 0.67 -21.87 -12.27
N LEU A 132 0.23 -21.69 -13.51
CA LEU A 132 -0.04 -22.82 -14.43
C LEU A 132 1.24 -23.64 -14.71
N ALA A 133 2.37 -22.98 -14.98
CA ALA A 133 3.64 -23.68 -15.19
C ALA A 133 4.13 -24.40 -13.91
N LEU A 134 3.90 -23.85 -12.72
CA LEU A 134 4.18 -24.50 -11.44
C LEU A 134 3.31 -25.75 -11.23
N GLN A 135 2.02 -25.67 -11.59
CA GLN A 135 1.11 -26.83 -11.52
C GLN A 135 1.51 -27.95 -12.48
N GLU A 136 2.03 -27.61 -13.67
CA GLU A 136 2.57 -28.59 -14.60
C GLU A 136 3.86 -29.22 -14.06
N ALA A 137 4.75 -28.46 -13.44
CA ALA A 137 6.01 -28.96 -12.86
C ALA A 137 5.79 -29.80 -11.59
N LEU A 138 4.77 -29.47 -10.80
CA LEU A 138 4.42 -30.12 -9.52
C LEU A 138 2.96 -30.59 -9.51
N PRO A 139 2.58 -31.55 -10.38
CA PRO A 139 1.17 -31.85 -10.65
C PRO A 139 0.40 -32.50 -9.49
N ALA A 140 1.08 -33.01 -8.48
CA ALA A 140 0.45 -33.59 -7.29
C ALA A 140 0.50 -32.65 -6.08
N ALA A 141 1.10 -31.45 -6.21
CA ALA A 141 1.08 -30.44 -5.17
C ALA A 141 -0.26 -29.70 -5.15
N LEU A 142 -0.71 -29.29 -3.97
CA LEU A 142 -1.89 -28.46 -3.77
C LEU A 142 -1.46 -27.00 -3.65
N PHE A 143 -1.81 -26.18 -4.62
CA PHE A 143 -1.56 -24.74 -4.58
C PHE A 143 -2.75 -24.00 -3.92
N ARG A 144 -2.44 -23.01 -3.09
CA ARG A 144 -3.44 -22.13 -2.44
C ARG A 144 -2.91 -20.70 -2.33
N THR A 145 -3.81 -19.75 -2.08
CA THR A 145 -3.46 -18.35 -1.79
C THR A 145 -2.57 -18.25 -0.54
N GLY A 146 -1.54 -17.42 -0.61
CA GLY A 146 -0.64 -17.11 0.51
C GLY A 146 -1.03 -15.86 1.28
N GLN A 147 -1.98 -15.08 0.76
CA GLN A 147 -2.40 -13.82 1.34
C GLN A 147 -2.78 -13.91 2.83
N PRO A 148 -3.55 -14.92 3.30
CA PRO A 148 -3.91 -15.01 4.72
C PRO A 148 -2.69 -15.10 5.65
N VAL A 149 -1.64 -15.81 5.24
CA VAL A 149 -0.39 -15.94 6.02
C VAL A 149 0.39 -14.62 6.00
N LEU A 150 0.57 -14.06 4.80
CA LEU A 150 1.37 -12.85 4.62
C LEU A 150 0.71 -11.62 5.28
N SER A 151 -0.62 -11.53 5.19
CA SER A 151 -1.38 -10.46 5.85
C SER A 151 -1.18 -10.42 7.35
N ARG A 152 -1.15 -11.58 8.03
CA ARG A 152 -0.90 -11.60 9.47
C ARG A 152 0.44 -11.00 9.86
N LEU A 153 1.44 -11.12 8.96
CA LEU A 153 2.77 -10.55 9.18
C LEU A 153 2.83 -9.07 8.83
N MET A 154 2.27 -8.69 7.67
CA MET A 154 2.39 -7.33 7.13
C MET A 154 1.48 -6.32 7.82
N ARG A 155 0.30 -6.74 8.31
CA ARG A 155 -0.64 -5.83 8.97
C ARG A 155 -0.12 -5.24 10.28
N ILE A 156 0.86 -5.88 10.93
CA ILE A 156 1.49 -5.39 12.16
C ILE A 156 2.83 -4.73 11.81
N LYS A 157 2.86 -3.40 11.82
CA LYS A 157 4.05 -2.62 11.50
C LYS A 157 4.98 -2.52 12.71
N ASP A 158 6.27 -2.75 12.47
CA ASP A 158 7.29 -2.45 13.45
C ASP A 158 7.66 -0.96 13.45
N GLN A 159 8.49 -0.53 14.41
CA GLN A 159 8.85 0.89 14.55
C GLN A 159 9.56 1.44 13.32
N SER A 160 10.38 0.65 12.64
CA SER A 160 11.11 1.09 11.45
C SER A 160 10.17 1.28 10.25
N GLU A 161 9.14 0.44 10.12
CA GLU A 161 8.08 0.57 9.13
C GLU A 161 7.24 1.83 9.39
N LEU A 162 6.86 2.04 10.65
CA LEU A 162 6.11 3.25 11.07
C LEU A 162 6.90 4.53 10.79
N ASP A 163 8.22 4.53 10.99
CA ASP A 163 9.06 5.71 10.71
C ASP A 163 9.10 6.05 9.22
N LEU A 164 9.10 5.04 8.34
CA LEU A 164 9.00 5.24 6.89
C LEU A 164 7.62 5.79 6.49
N MET A 165 6.55 5.24 7.06
CA MET A 165 5.19 5.72 6.82
C MET A 165 4.99 7.16 7.32
N ARG A 166 5.53 7.53 8.49
CA ARG A 166 5.52 8.92 8.99
C ARG A 166 6.26 9.87 8.06
N ARG A 167 7.37 9.42 7.46
CA ARG A 167 8.10 10.22 6.46
C ARG A 167 7.27 10.40 5.20
N ALA A 168 6.63 9.34 4.68
CA ALA A 168 5.75 9.42 3.52
C ALA A 168 4.54 10.34 3.79
N GLY A 169 3.92 10.21 4.97
CA GLY A 169 2.81 11.08 5.40
C GLY A 169 3.21 12.57 5.45
N ARG A 170 4.39 12.89 6.03
CA ARG A 170 4.87 14.28 6.04
C ARG A 170 5.10 14.84 4.65
N ILE A 171 5.64 14.04 3.72
CA ILE A 171 5.85 14.49 2.33
C ILE A 171 4.50 14.80 1.67
N ALA A 172 3.47 13.99 1.89
CA ALA A 172 2.13 14.26 1.36
C ALA A 172 1.56 15.55 1.99
N ASP A 173 1.64 15.72 3.31
CA ASP A 173 1.19 16.93 3.99
C ASP A 173 1.92 18.20 3.48
N GLU A 174 3.25 18.12 3.28
CA GLU A 174 4.07 19.22 2.79
C GLU A 174 3.83 19.54 1.30
N ALA A 175 3.27 18.62 0.51
CA ALA A 175 2.89 18.86 -0.87
C ALA A 175 1.56 19.64 -1.01
N LEU A 176 0.66 19.53 -0.03
CA LEU A 176 -0.67 20.17 -0.08
C LEU A 176 -0.63 21.70 -0.30
N PRO A 177 0.25 22.48 0.36
CA PRO A 177 0.31 23.93 0.14
C PRO A 177 0.55 24.34 -1.32
N ALA A 178 1.30 23.55 -2.09
CA ALA A 178 1.53 23.84 -3.50
C ALA A 178 0.25 23.71 -4.33
N ALA A 179 -0.57 22.69 -4.02
CA ALA A 179 -1.88 22.54 -4.65
C ALA A 179 -2.86 23.64 -4.24
N LEU A 180 -2.86 24.04 -2.96
CA LEU A 180 -3.70 25.13 -2.48
C LEU A 180 -3.37 26.46 -3.21
N ALA A 181 -2.07 26.77 -3.39
CA ALA A 181 -1.63 27.98 -4.08
C ALA A 181 -1.93 27.95 -5.59
N ALA A 182 -2.01 26.76 -6.19
CA ALA A 182 -2.27 26.59 -7.62
C ALA A 182 -3.77 26.41 -7.95
N CYS A 183 -4.62 26.12 -6.96
CA CYS A 183 -6.05 25.88 -7.17
C CYS A 183 -6.77 27.21 -7.44
N THR A 184 -6.76 27.64 -8.68
CA THR A 184 -7.43 28.86 -9.16
C THR A 184 -8.36 28.54 -10.31
N GLN A 185 -9.31 29.45 -10.60
CA GLN A 185 -10.22 29.28 -11.72
C GLN A 185 -9.48 29.07 -13.05
N GLY A 186 -9.85 28.02 -13.76
CA GLY A 186 -9.31 27.66 -15.08
C GLY A 186 -8.17 26.65 -15.07
N VAL A 187 -7.50 26.40 -13.92
CA VAL A 187 -6.57 25.29 -13.80
C VAL A 187 -7.35 23.97 -13.94
N THR A 188 -6.78 22.99 -14.65
CA THR A 188 -7.42 21.69 -14.81
C THR A 188 -7.10 20.74 -13.65
N GLU A 189 -7.96 19.74 -13.45
CA GLU A 189 -7.70 18.67 -12.46
C GLU A 189 -6.35 18.01 -12.70
N ARG A 190 -6.01 17.71 -13.97
CA ARG A 190 -4.74 17.10 -14.37
C ARG A 190 -3.53 17.97 -14.05
N GLU A 191 -3.63 19.29 -14.29
CA GLU A 191 -2.56 20.21 -13.96
C GLU A 191 -2.33 20.25 -12.44
N LEU A 192 -3.40 20.31 -11.65
CA LEU A 192 -3.30 20.34 -10.19
C LEU A 192 -2.75 19.00 -9.64
N ALA A 193 -3.17 17.86 -10.18
CA ALA A 193 -2.61 16.54 -9.86
C ALA A 193 -1.12 16.45 -10.21
N SER A 194 -0.70 17.05 -11.34
CA SER A 194 0.70 17.11 -11.74
C SER A 194 1.55 17.94 -10.78
N ILE A 195 1.00 19.02 -10.23
CA ILE A 195 1.67 19.86 -9.22
C ILE A 195 1.89 19.06 -7.93
N LEU A 196 0.87 18.34 -7.43
CA LEU A 196 1.00 17.45 -6.26
C LEU A 196 2.10 16.40 -6.49
N THR A 197 2.06 15.75 -7.66
CA THR A 197 3.05 14.73 -8.04
C THR A 197 4.48 15.30 -8.07
N ALA A 198 4.66 16.47 -8.70
CA ALA A 198 5.96 17.13 -8.79
C ALA A 198 6.50 17.55 -7.41
N GLU A 199 5.61 18.01 -6.54
CA GLU A 199 5.99 18.47 -5.21
C GLU A 199 6.37 17.29 -4.28
N MET A 200 5.59 16.19 -4.29
CA MET A 200 5.96 14.98 -3.57
C MET A 200 7.33 14.44 -4.02
N LEU A 201 7.59 14.47 -5.34
CA LEU A 201 8.89 14.06 -5.87
C LEU A 201 10.02 15.00 -5.41
N ARG A 202 9.80 16.33 -5.44
CA ARG A 202 10.76 17.33 -4.97
C ARG A 202 11.12 17.15 -3.50
N LEU A 203 10.15 16.74 -2.69
CA LEU A 203 10.32 16.47 -1.25
C LEU A 203 10.98 15.12 -0.95
N GLY A 204 11.26 14.31 -1.98
CA GLY A 204 11.98 13.04 -1.87
C GLY A 204 11.09 11.81 -1.67
N GLY A 205 9.78 11.92 -1.89
CA GLY A 205 8.87 10.79 -2.02
C GLY A 205 8.83 10.27 -3.46
N THR A 206 8.42 9.03 -3.63
CA THR A 206 8.05 8.48 -4.94
C THR A 206 6.53 8.53 -5.06
N PRO A 207 5.94 9.43 -5.87
CA PRO A 207 4.49 9.53 -6.00
C PRO A 207 3.89 8.22 -6.47
N THR A 208 2.79 7.80 -5.83
CA THR A 208 2.06 6.57 -6.20
C THR A 208 0.78 6.88 -6.95
N PHE A 209 0.09 7.94 -6.53
CA PHE A 209 -1.10 8.45 -7.20
C PHE A 209 -1.34 9.93 -6.81
N ALA A 210 -2.10 10.64 -7.64
CA ALA A 210 -2.67 11.95 -7.34
C ALA A 210 -3.97 12.08 -8.12
N ILE A 211 -5.08 12.13 -7.41
CA ILE A 211 -6.44 12.29 -7.94
C ILE A 211 -6.94 13.66 -7.51
N VAL A 212 -7.36 14.44 -8.48
CA VAL A 212 -8.06 15.71 -8.28
C VAL A 212 -9.41 15.61 -8.94
N ALA A 213 -10.48 15.89 -8.20
CA ALA A 213 -11.84 15.80 -8.68
C ALA A 213 -12.62 17.06 -8.27
N ALA A 214 -13.04 17.87 -9.24
CA ALA A 214 -13.65 19.17 -9.03
C ALA A 214 -15.16 19.17 -9.33
N GLY A 215 -15.94 19.87 -8.53
CA GLY A 215 -17.40 20.00 -8.70
C GLY A 215 -18.06 18.63 -8.83
N ALA A 216 -18.81 18.41 -9.91
CA ALA A 216 -19.56 17.16 -10.12
C ALA A 216 -18.67 15.90 -10.20
N ASN A 217 -17.42 16.03 -10.68
CA ASN A 217 -16.45 14.94 -10.71
C ASN A 217 -16.09 14.47 -9.28
N GLY A 218 -16.06 15.39 -8.30
CA GLY A 218 -15.86 15.05 -6.90
C GLY A 218 -16.94 14.16 -6.29
N ALA A 219 -18.11 14.05 -6.92
CA ALA A 219 -19.16 13.13 -6.51
C ALA A 219 -18.94 11.68 -6.99
N GLU A 220 -17.89 11.43 -7.75
CA GLU A 220 -17.49 10.11 -8.24
C GLU A 220 -16.24 9.65 -7.49
N PRO A 221 -16.33 8.72 -6.50
CA PRO A 221 -15.19 8.36 -5.64
C PRO A 221 -13.97 7.81 -6.38
N HIS A 222 -14.17 7.21 -7.56
CA HIS A 222 -13.11 6.66 -8.42
C HIS A 222 -12.83 7.50 -9.68
N HIS A 223 -13.17 8.80 -9.65
CA HIS A 223 -12.83 9.71 -10.75
C HIS A 223 -11.31 9.72 -11.01
N HIS A 224 -10.95 9.78 -12.29
CA HIS A 224 -9.57 10.01 -12.73
C HIS A 224 -9.43 11.44 -13.24
N SER A 225 -8.48 12.20 -12.68
CA SER A 225 -8.22 13.59 -13.07
C SER A 225 -8.10 13.76 -14.59
N ASP A 226 -8.91 14.62 -15.15
CA ASP A 226 -8.94 14.91 -16.57
C ASP A 226 -8.69 16.40 -16.87
N ASP A 227 -9.02 16.85 -18.08
CA ASP A 227 -8.83 18.24 -18.50
C ASP A 227 -10.02 19.14 -18.10
N THR A 228 -10.87 18.71 -17.17
CA THR A 228 -11.96 19.53 -16.61
C THR A 228 -11.36 20.74 -15.91
N PRO A 229 -11.71 21.97 -16.33
CA PRO A 229 -11.25 23.18 -15.66
C PRO A 229 -12.00 23.39 -14.34
N ILE A 230 -11.26 23.66 -13.28
CA ILE A 230 -11.78 24.02 -11.97
C ILE A 230 -12.45 25.41 -12.08
N ARG A 231 -13.61 25.55 -11.51
CA ARG A 231 -14.40 26.80 -11.52
C ARG A 231 -14.42 27.44 -10.14
N GLU A 232 -14.64 28.73 -10.12
CA GLU A 232 -14.88 29.45 -8.88
C GLU A 232 -16.14 28.87 -8.20
N GLY A 233 -16.03 28.51 -6.90
CA GLY A 233 -17.07 27.87 -6.12
C GLY A 233 -17.05 26.33 -6.17
N ASP A 234 -16.23 25.70 -6.99
CA ASP A 234 -16.11 24.25 -7.02
C ASP A 234 -15.52 23.73 -5.68
N VAL A 235 -16.13 22.66 -5.18
CA VAL A 235 -15.55 21.82 -4.15
C VAL A 235 -14.62 20.84 -4.85
N VAL A 236 -13.36 20.76 -4.39
CA VAL A 236 -12.30 19.97 -5.03
C VAL A 236 -11.79 18.94 -4.03
N VAL A 237 -11.89 17.67 -4.37
CA VAL A 237 -11.29 16.56 -3.64
C VAL A 237 -9.86 16.37 -4.17
N LEU A 238 -8.89 16.39 -3.26
CA LEU A 238 -7.48 16.13 -3.51
C LEU A 238 -7.12 14.84 -2.78
N ASP A 239 -6.90 13.76 -3.50
CA ASP A 239 -6.58 12.44 -2.97
C ASP A 239 -5.25 11.97 -3.56
N PHE A 240 -4.22 11.88 -2.71
CA PHE A 240 -2.87 11.66 -3.20
C PHE A 240 -1.97 11.00 -2.15
N GLY A 241 -0.93 10.34 -2.66
CA GLY A 241 0.03 9.67 -1.81
C GLY A 241 1.36 9.43 -2.50
N CYS A 242 2.36 9.17 -1.69
CA CYS A 242 3.69 8.77 -2.12
C CYS A 242 4.23 7.63 -1.25
N GLN A 243 5.34 7.06 -1.68
CA GLN A 243 6.07 6.07 -0.89
C GLN A 243 7.48 6.54 -0.56
N VAL A 244 7.97 6.07 0.57
CA VAL A 244 9.37 6.16 1.02
C VAL A 244 9.87 4.76 1.28
N GLU A 245 10.90 4.34 0.54
CA GLU A 245 11.45 2.98 0.62
C GLU A 245 10.37 1.87 0.53
N GLY A 246 9.36 2.09 -0.33
CA GLY A 246 8.25 1.16 -0.57
C GLY A 246 7.05 1.32 0.37
N TYR A 247 7.16 2.05 1.48
CA TYR A 247 6.03 2.29 2.41
C TYR A 247 5.21 3.49 1.97
N ASN A 248 3.91 3.28 1.83
CA ASN A 248 2.98 4.26 1.29
C ASN A 248 2.45 5.23 2.34
N SER A 249 2.10 6.43 1.88
CA SER A 249 1.15 7.35 2.50
C SER A 249 -0.10 7.44 1.64
N ASP A 250 -1.17 7.88 2.28
CA ASP A 250 -2.45 8.17 1.66
C ASP A 250 -3.10 9.34 2.41
N ILE A 251 -3.66 10.29 1.68
CA ILE A 251 -4.28 11.46 2.27
C ILE A 251 -5.32 12.04 1.31
N THR A 252 -6.53 12.26 1.83
CA THR A 252 -7.53 13.07 1.12
C THR A 252 -7.81 14.36 1.87
N ARG A 253 -7.81 15.46 1.12
CA ARG A 253 -8.28 16.78 1.58
C ARG A 253 -9.31 17.32 0.60
N THR A 254 -10.37 17.87 1.14
CA THR A 254 -11.36 18.60 0.34
C THR A 254 -11.18 20.09 0.58
N ILE A 255 -11.19 20.86 -0.51
CA ILE A 255 -11.04 22.32 -0.51
C ILE A 255 -12.12 22.95 -1.39
N ALA A 256 -12.26 24.27 -1.37
CA ALA A 256 -13.08 25.02 -2.32
C ALA A 256 -12.22 26.03 -3.09
N CYS A 257 -12.52 26.24 -4.37
CA CYS A 257 -11.85 27.22 -5.22
C CYS A 257 -12.56 28.60 -5.11
N GLY A 258 -11.85 29.65 -4.70
CA GLY A 258 -12.32 31.02 -4.64
C GLY A 258 -13.34 31.28 -3.51
N HIS A 259 -14.42 30.53 -3.45
CA HIS A 259 -15.42 30.61 -2.36
C HIS A 259 -16.07 29.25 -2.10
N ALA A 260 -16.74 29.10 -0.97
CA ALA A 260 -17.50 27.90 -0.62
C ALA A 260 -18.96 28.26 -0.32
N THR A 261 -19.91 27.46 -0.82
CA THR A 261 -21.32 27.56 -0.45
C THR A 261 -21.55 27.10 1.00
N GLU A 262 -22.66 27.49 1.61
CA GLU A 262 -22.98 27.00 2.97
C GLU A 262 -23.25 25.50 2.96
N GLU A 263 -23.90 24.95 1.92
CA GLU A 263 -24.09 23.51 1.76
C GLU A 263 -22.74 22.75 1.74
N ALA A 264 -21.75 23.24 0.99
CA ALA A 264 -20.41 22.64 0.97
C ALA A 264 -19.76 22.64 2.36
N ARG A 265 -19.90 23.74 3.12
CA ARG A 265 -19.39 23.86 4.50
C ARG A 265 -20.12 22.92 5.46
N GLU A 266 -21.44 22.76 5.32
CA GLU A 266 -22.24 21.85 6.14
C GLU A 266 -21.87 20.39 5.88
N VAL A 267 -21.73 19.97 4.61
CA VAL A 267 -21.30 18.63 4.25
C VAL A 267 -19.86 18.36 4.70
N TYR A 268 -18.97 19.35 4.56
CA TYR A 268 -17.59 19.21 5.06
C TYR A 268 -17.55 18.98 6.58
N ARG A 269 -18.29 19.81 7.37
CA ARG A 269 -18.38 19.66 8.84
C ARG A 269 -18.97 18.30 9.24
N LEU A 270 -19.93 17.79 8.47
CA LEU A 270 -20.50 16.45 8.69
C LEU A 270 -19.44 15.37 8.50
N VAL A 271 -18.70 15.40 7.38
CA VAL A 271 -17.65 14.41 7.08
C VAL A 271 -16.52 14.54 8.09
N PHE A 272 -16.11 15.76 8.47
CA PHE A 272 -15.13 15.99 9.52
C PHE A 272 -15.58 15.36 10.85
N THR A 273 -16.85 15.55 11.24
CA THR A 273 -17.40 14.96 12.46
C THR A 273 -17.39 13.42 12.41
N ALA A 274 -17.72 12.83 11.24
CA ALA A 274 -17.67 11.40 11.04
C ALA A 274 -16.23 10.86 11.11
N HIS A 275 -15.27 11.57 10.52
CA HIS A 275 -13.86 11.25 10.60
C HIS A 275 -13.35 11.27 12.05
N GLN A 276 -13.70 12.30 12.84
CA GLN A 276 -13.33 12.35 14.24
C GLN A 276 -14.00 11.26 15.07
N ALA A 277 -15.27 10.91 14.79
CA ALA A 277 -15.98 9.84 15.50
C ALA A 277 -15.33 8.47 15.24
N ALA A 278 -14.96 8.16 13.99
CA ALA A 278 -14.23 6.96 13.66
C ALA A 278 -12.90 6.88 14.42
N ARG A 279 -12.09 7.92 14.36
CA ARG A 279 -10.78 7.98 15.04
C ARG A 279 -10.91 7.84 16.56
N ALA A 280 -11.90 8.47 17.16
CA ALA A 280 -12.15 8.36 18.61
C ALA A 280 -12.50 6.94 19.07
N ALA A 281 -12.97 6.08 18.17
CA ALA A 281 -13.27 4.68 18.46
C ALA A 281 -12.04 3.77 18.39
N ILE A 282 -10.91 4.22 17.82
CA ILE A 282 -9.73 3.39 17.57
C ILE A 282 -8.99 3.11 18.86
N ARG A 283 -8.87 1.82 19.21
CA ARG A 283 -7.99 1.31 20.27
C ARG A 283 -7.76 -0.20 20.09
N PRO A 284 -6.72 -0.77 20.68
CA PRO A 284 -6.48 -2.22 20.62
C PRO A 284 -7.69 -3.01 21.11
N GLY A 285 -8.01 -4.12 20.44
CA GLY A 285 -9.10 -5.04 20.77
C GLY A 285 -10.48 -4.62 20.24
N VAL A 286 -10.65 -3.41 19.73
CA VAL A 286 -11.91 -2.97 19.09
C VAL A 286 -12.03 -3.65 17.72
N PRO A 287 -13.20 -4.23 17.35
CA PRO A 287 -13.43 -4.78 16.02
C PRO A 287 -13.32 -3.70 14.94
N ALA A 288 -12.72 -4.03 13.79
CA ALA A 288 -12.57 -3.09 12.66
C ALA A 288 -13.92 -2.51 12.20
N GLU A 289 -14.99 -3.31 12.19
CA GLU A 289 -16.36 -2.86 11.86
C GLU A 289 -16.89 -1.76 12.79
N ALA A 290 -16.43 -1.70 14.05
CA ALA A 290 -16.90 -0.68 14.98
C ALA A 290 -16.41 0.73 14.59
N ILE A 291 -15.26 0.81 13.93
CA ILE A 291 -14.73 2.07 13.39
C ILE A 291 -15.57 2.52 12.20
N ASP A 292 -15.93 1.60 11.29
CA ASP A 292 -16.83 1.89 10.18
C ASP A 292 -18.20 2.36 10.67
N ARG A 293 -18.79 1.67 11.63
CA ARG A 293 -20.07 2.04 12.23
C ARG A 293 -20.03 3.44 12.85
N ALA A 294 -18.95 3.80 13.54
CA ALA A 294 -18.82 5.10 14.18
C ALA A 294 -18.90 6.25 13.17
N ALA A 295 -18.21 6.13 12.02
CA ALA A 295 -18.31 7.13 10.95
C ALA A 295 -19.69 7.12 10.30
N ARG A 296 -20.16 5.94 9.91
CA ARG A 296 -21.40 5.72 9.16
C ARG A 296 -22.63 6.18 9.91
N GLU A 297 -22.70 5.97 11.22
CA GLU A 297 -23.79 6.46 12.04
C GLU A 297 -23.92 7.99 12.07
N VAL A 298 -22.80 8.72 12.09
CA VAL A 298 -22.82 10.19 12.04
C VAL A 298 -23.43 10.66 10.73
N ILE A 299 -22.99 10.11 9.61
CA ILE A 299 -23.45 10.47 8.27
C ILE A 299 -24.92 10.08 8.08
N ALA A 300 -25.32 8.87 8.54
CA ALA A 300 -26.68 8.37 8.43
C ALA A 300 -27.69 9.19 9.25
N ARG A 301 -27.34 9.60 10.47
CA ARG A 301 -28.20 10.46 11.32
C ARG A 301 -28.47 11.83 10.69
N ALA A 302 -27.55 12.32 9.87
CA ALA A 302 -27.73 13.55 9.10
C ALA A 302 -28.52 13.35 7.79
N GLY A 303 -29.00 12.13 7.48
CA GLY A 303 -29.77 11.84 6.29
C GLY A 303 -28.95 11.52 5.03
N HIS A 304 -27.62 11.37 5.16
CA HIS A 304 -26.71 11.12 4.04
C HIS A 304 -26.19 9.67 3.98
N GLY A 305 -26.80 8.71 4.70
CA GLY A 305 -26.30 7.34 4.79
C GLY A 305 -26.08 6.65 3.45
N GLU A 306 -26.98 6.83 2.48
CA GLU A 306 -26.86 6.28 1.11
C GLU A 306 -25.79 7.01 0.26
N ARG A 307 -25.29 8.15 0.74
CA ARG A 307 -24.24 8.95 0.08
C ARG A 307 -22.82 8.57 0.52
N PHE A 308 -22.69 7.70 1.52
CA PHE A 308 -21.43 7.11 1.95
C PHE A 308 -21.37 5.66 1.48
N MET A 309 -20.89 5.45 0.25
CA MET A 309 -21.05 4.19 -0.48
C MET A 309 -19.85 3.24 -0.43
N HIS A 310 -18.76 3.64 0.19
CA HIS A 310 -17.57 2.80 0.35
C HIS A 310 -17.28 2.46 1.83
N ARG A 311 -16.31 1.61 2.10
CA ARG A 311 -15.80 1.32 3.44
C ARG A 311 -15.16 2.56 4.07
N THR A 312 -15.07 2.61 5.39
CA THR A 312 -14.44 3.74 6.09
C THR A 312 -12.92 3.77 5.95
N GLY A 313 -12.30 2.64 5.54
CA GLY A 313 -10.87 2.62 5.33
C GLY A 313 -10.31 1.24 4.98
N HIS A 314 -9.01 1.22 4.75
CA HIS A 314 -8.23 0.02 4.41
C HIS A 314 -6.87 0.06 5.08
N GLY A 315 -6.31 -1.11 5.36
CA GLY A 315 -4.91 -1.23 5.77
C GLY A 315 -3.98 -0.66 4.70
N ILE A 316 -2.84 -0.19 5.13
CA ILE A 316 -1.81 0.40 4.28
C ILE A 316 -0.42 0.08 4.83
N GLY A 317 0.54 -0.03 3.94
CA GLY A 317 1.94 -0.29 4.25
C GLY A 317 2.77 -0.36 2.99
N LEU A 318 3.33 -1.50 2.67
CA LEU A 318 3.97 -1.73 1.37
C LEU A 318 2.94 -1.82 0.22
N ARG A 319 1.71 -2.24 0.52
CA ARG A 319 0.58 -2.12 -0.40
C ARG A 319 -0.22 -0.87 -0.04
N ILE A 320 -0.81 -0.21 -1.03
CA ILE A 320 -1.75 0.89 -0.78
C ILE A 320 -2.99 0.32 -0.08
N HIS A 321 -3.50 -0.81 -0.55
CA HIS A 321 -4.62 -1.52 0.07
C HIS A 321 -4.17 -2.88 0.60
N GLU A 322 -4.30 -3.07 1.92
CA GLU A 322 -4.05 -4.34 2.59
C GLU A 322 -4.99 -4.51 3.82
N GLU A 323 -4.85 -5.60 4.57
CA GLU A 323 -5.54 -5.76 5.86
C GLU A 323 -4.95 -4.83 6.96
N PRO A 324 -5.82 -4.38 7.93
CA PRO A 324 -7.24 -4.70 8.07
C PRO A 324 -8.15 -3.79 7.24
N TYR A 325 -9.22 -4.33 6.69
CA TYR A 325 -10.27 -3.51 6.05
C TYR A 325 -11.25 -3.00 7.12
N ILE A 326 -11.47 -1.68 7.12
CA ILE A 326 -12.37 -0.99 8.05
C ILE A 326 -13.76 -0.92 7.39
N ILE A 327 -14.50 -2.00 7.58
CA ILE A 327 -15.78 -2.22 6.90
C ILE A 327 -16.73 -3.02 7.79
N GLU A 328 -18.05 -2.80 7.64
CA GLU A 328 -19.10 -3.61 8.28
C GLU A 328 -18.88 -5.11 7.99
N GLY A 329 -19.01 -5.94 9.03
CA GLY A 329 -18.80 -7.39 8.98
C GLY A 329 -17.36 -7.82 9.26
N ASN A 330 -16.38 -6.92 9.34
CA ASN A 330 -15.04 -7.27 9.78
C ASN A 330 -14.93 -7.22 11.31
N ALA A 331 -15.19 -8.36 11.94
CA ALA A 331 -15.11 -8.51 13.39
C ALA A 331 -13.68 -8.70 13.95
N SER A 332 -12.65 -8.64 13.10
CA SER A 332 -11.25 -8.79 13.51
C SER A 332 -10.86 -7.67 14.49
N PRO A 333 -10.28 -8.00 15.66
CA PRO A 333 -9.85 -6.99 16.60
C PRO A 333 -8.64 -6.23 16.05
N LEU A 334 -8.61 -4.91 16.27
CA LEU A 334 -7.44 -4.09 15.98
C LEU A 334 -6.30 -4.45 16.94
N GLU A 335 -5.09 -4.49 16.41
CA GLU A 335 -3.87 -4.80 17.15
C GLU A 335 -2.89 -3.62 17.09
N VAL A 336 -2.07 -3.46 18.13
CA VAL A 336 -1.00 -2.46 18.13
C VAL A 336 -0.08 -2.67 16.91
N GLY A 337 0.19 -1.61 16.16
CA GLY A 337 0.94 -1.67 14.90
C GLY A 337 0.07 -1.86 13.66
N ASN A 338 -1.25 -2.07 13.77
CA ASN A 338 -2.12 -1.95 12.61
C ASN A 338 -2.08 -0.51 12.09
N CYS A 339 -1.94 -0.36 10.77
CA CYS A 339 -2.04 0.93 10.07
C CYS A 339 -3.14 0.86 9.03
N PHE A 340 -4.01 1.88 8.99
CA PHE A 340 -5.12 1.94 8.05
C PHE A 340 -5.59 3.38 7.82
N SER A 341 -6.29 3.58 6.69
CA SER A 341 -6.96 4.85 6.39
C SER A 341 -8.24 5.02 7.22
N VAL A 342 -8.57 6.27 7.53
CA VAL A 342 -9.88 6.68 8.02
C VAL A 342 -10.36 7.76 7.07
N GLU A 343 -11.28 7.42 6.17
CA GLU A 343 -11.62 8.21 4.99
C GLU A 343 -13.13 8.33 4.72
N PRO A 344 -13.97 8.66 5.70
CA PRO A 344 -15.39 8.83 5.41
C PRO A 344 -15.63 9.90 4.36
N GLY A 345 -16.67 9.71 3.54
CA GLY A 345 -17.04 10.66 2.49
C GLY A 345 -18.55 10.75 2.28
N VAL A 346 -18.98 11.87 1.73
CA VAL A 346 -20.35 12.11 1.27
C VAL A 346 -20.30 12.61 -0.17
N TYR A 347 -21.04 11.94 -1.06
CA TYR A 347 -21.00 12.19 -2.49
C TYR A 347 -22.39 12.57 -2.98
N LEU A 348 -22.55 13.81 -3.48
CA LEU A 348 -23.80 14.38 -3.97
C LEU A 348 -23.79 14.35 -5.51
N PRO A 349 -24.42 13.35 -6.15
CA PRO A 349 -24.33 13.14 -7.60
C PRO A 349 -24.67 14.38 -8.42
N GLY A 350 -23.80 14.72 -9.35
CA GLY A 350 -23.94 15.88 -10.22
C GLY A 350 -23.67 17.24 -9.54
N GLN A 351 -23.24 17.24 -8.27
CA GLN A 351 -22.92 18.46 -7.53
C GLN A 351 -21.47 18.45 -7.07
N PHE A 352 -21.14 17.74 -6.00
CA PHE A 352 -19.77 17.61 -5.46
C PHE A 352 -19.66 16.43 -4.50
N GLY A 353 -18.43 16.10 -4.14
CA GLY A 353 -18.10 15.16 -3.06
C GLY A 353 -17.22 15.80 -2.01
N VAL A 354 -17.26 15.23 -0.81
CA VAL A 354 -16.35 15.55 0.29
C VAL A 354 -15.79 14.25 0.84
N ARG A 355 -14.47 14.13 0.93
CA ARG A 355 -13.74 13.08 1.64
C ARG A 355 -12.65 13.72 2.49
N ILE A 356 -12.47 13.22 3.69
CA ILE A 356 -11.38 13.60 4.60
C ILE A 356 -10.70 12.31 5.05
N GLU A 357 -9.41 12.23 4.86
CA GLU A 357 -8.64 11.03 5.13
C GLU A 357 -7.36 11.30 5.88
N ASN A 358 -7.07 10.45 6.83
CA ASN A 358 -5.77 10.29 7.45
C ASN A 358 -5.40 8.82 7.57
N ILE A 359 -4.11 8.51 7.48
CA ILE A 359 -3.58 7.23 7.92
C ILE A 359 -3.34 7.29 9.42
N VAL A 360 -3.77 6.25 10.12
CA VAL A 360 -3.56 6.08 11.55
C VAL A 360 -2.83 4.79 11.86
N ALA A 361 -2.02 4.80 12.92
CA ALA A 361 -1.41 3.62 13.51
C ALA A 361 -2.02 3.36 14.89
N VAL A 362 -2.40 2.11 15.18
CA VAL A 362 -2.92 1.72 16.49
C VAL A 362 -1.77 1.66 17.48
N THR A 363 -1.93 2.37 18.61
CA THR A 363 -0.98 2.40 19.72
C THR A 363 -1.49 1.57 20.91
N SER A 364 -0.72 1.44 21.98
CA SER A 364 -1.10 0.69 23.18
C SER A 364 -2.35 1.25 23.89
N ASP A 365 -2.65 2.53 23.70
CA ASP A 365 -3.70 3.28 24.42
C ASP A 365 -4.70 4.01 23.50
N GLY A 366 -4.53 3.89 22.18
CA GLY A 366 -5.40 4.54 21.20
C GLY A 366 -4.85 4.45 19.79
N HIS A 367 -4.60 5.60 19.18
CA HIS A 367 -4.00 5.71 17.85
C HIS A 367 -3.11 6.95 17.72
N GLU A 368 -2.26 6.91 16.73
CA GLU A 368 -1.44 8.02 16.25
C GLU A 368 -1.84 8.33 14.81
N SER A 369 -1.98 9.60 14.43
CA SER A 369 -2.11 10.00 13.03
C SER A 369 -0.73 10.10 12.39
N LEU A 370 -0.56 9.49 11.20
CA LEU A 370 0.69 9.58 10.43
C LEU A 370 0.72 10.76 9.46
N ASN A 371 -0.41 11.48 9.35
CA ASN A 371 -0.60 12.73 8.60
C ASN A 371 -0.95 13.87 9.55
N ALA A 372 -0.81 15.10 9.08
CA ALA A 372 -1.28 16.29 9.80
C ALA A 372 -2.80 16.26 10.00
N GLU A 373 -3.26 16.83 11.09
CA GLU A 373 -4.69 16.93 11.38
C GLU A 373 -5.41 17.73 10.29
N PRO A 374 -6.56 17.26 9.79
CA PRO A 374 -7.36 18.03 8.85
C PRO A 374 -7.93 19.29 9.49
N SER A 375 -8.11 20.33 8.69
CA SER A 375 -8.81 21.53 9.15
C SER A 375 -10.24 21.19 9.59
N PRO A 376 -10.76 21.75 10.70
CA PRO A 376 -12.16 21.59 11.09
C PRO A 376 -13.12 22.33 10.14
N GLU A 377 -12.62 23.27 9.36
CA GLU A 377 -13.39 24.05 8.40
C GLU A 377 -12.86 23.84 6.98
N LEU A 378 -13.78 23.89 6.01
CA LEU A 378 -13.45 23.79 4.58
C LEU A 378 -12.48 24.91 4.17
N ILE A 379 -11.29 24.53 3.74
CA ILE A 379 -10.27 25.48 3.28
C ILE A 379 -10.71 26.05 1.92
N VAL A 380 -10.59 27.36 1.78
CA VAL A 380 -10.83 28.07 0.51
C VAL A 380 -9.48 28.47 -0.07
N ALA A 381 -9.16 27.92 -1.24
CA ALA A 381 -8.01 28.31 -2.05
C ALA A 381 -8.35 29.57 -2.84
N SER A 382 -7.42 30.55 -2.89
CA SER A 382 -7.64 31.87 -3.52
C SER A 382 -6.40 32.33 -4.26
#